data_5cca8723101c150a3fd113c04c04f0f6
#
_entry.id   5cca8723101c150a3fd113c04c04f0f6
#
_cell.length_a   1.000
_cell.length_b   1.000
_cell.length_c   1.000
_cell.angle_alpha   90.00
_cell.angle_beta   90.00
_cell.angle_gamma   90.00
#
_symmetry.space_group_name_H-M   'P 1'
#
loop_
_entity.id
_entity.type
_entity.pdbx_description
1 polymer ?
#
loop_
_entity_poly.entity_id
_entity_poly.type
_entity_poly.pdbx_seq_one_letter_code
_entity_poly.pdbx_strand_id
1 'polypeptide(L)'
;MENVLDVKNLGISFGGLRAVNDFSVSIKKEQLYGLIGPNGAGKTTIFNLLTGVYKPDSGKIILDGTDVTGKSTIDINKAGIARTFQNIRLFSQLSVLDNVKVGLHNNHSYSTVESIFRLPRFHKVEKEMNEIAMELLEVFGLKEEANVQAQNLPYGQQRKLEIARALATKPKLLLLDEPAAGMNPNETEELMEMIRFVRDHFHMTILLIEHDMKLVSGICEQLTVLNFGEVLAQGDTSTVLNDPQVIKAYLGE
;
A
#
# COMPACT_ATOMS: atom_id res chain seq x y z
N MET A 1 8.76 -20.54 -4.32
CA MET A 1 8.91 -19.12 -3.95
C MET A 1 8.20 -18.92 -2.62
N GLU A 2 8.76 -18.13 -1.74
CA GLU A 2 8.22 -17.90 -0.39
C GLU A 2 7.12 -16.82 -0.44
N ASN A 3 6.01 -17.03 0.29
CA ASN A 3 4.95 -16.06 0.39
C ASN A 3 5.33 -14.92 1.36
N VAL A 4 5.03 -13.68 0.98
CA VAL A 4 5.12 -12.52 1.89
C VAL A 4 3.83 -12.37 2.69
N LEU A 5 2.68 -12.62 2.05
CA LEU A 5 1.38 -12.54 2.72
C LEU A 5 0.62 -13.85 2.53
N ASP A 6 0.14 -14.40 3.64
CA ASP A 6 -0.84 -15.49 3.66
C ASP A 6 -2.04 -15.08 4.51
N VAL A 7 -3.19 -15.00 3.89
CA VAL A 7 -4.49 -14.75 4.55
C VAL A 7 -5.34 -16.00 4.44
N LYS A 8 -5.92 -16.47 5.55
CA LYS A 8 -6.72 -17.70 5.59
C LYS A 8 -8.04 -17.45 6.29
N ASN A 9 -9.13 -17.74 5.60
CA ASN A 9 -10.52 -17.75 6.11
C ASN A 9 -10.90 -16.46 6.85
N LEU A 10 -10.41 -15.31 6.34
CA LEU A 10 -10.60 -14.00 6.97
C LEU A 10 -12.07 -13.59 6.85
N GLY A 11 -12.65 -13.14 7.96
CA GLY A 11 -14.02 -12.70 7.99
C GLY A 11 -14.28 -11.58 8.99
N ILE A 12 -15.24 -10.71 8.64
CA ILE A 12 -15.74 -9.64 9.50
C ILE A 12 -17.21 -9.31 9.19
N SER A 13 -17.96 -8.98 10.25
CA SER A 13 -19.35 -8.55 10.15
C SER A 13 -19.55 -7.19 10.82
N PHE A 14 -20.47 -6.39 10.29
CA PHE A 14 -20.88 -5.10 10.84
C PHE A 14 -22.40 -5.07 10.98
N GLY A 15 -22.92 -4.93 12.22
CA GLY A 15 -24.36 -4.82 12.46
C GLY A 15 -25.20 -5.94 11.81
N GLY A 16 -24.69 -7.17 11.78
CA GLY A 16 -25.34 -8.32 11.16
C GLY A 16 -25.07 -8.51 9.66
N LEU A 17 -24.45 -7.53 8.98
CA LEU A 17 -24.01 -7.69 7.60
C LEU A 17 -22.60 -8.31 7.57
N ARG A 18 -22.44 -9.45 6.89
CA ARG A 18 -21.14 -10.07 6.63
C ARG A 18 -20.44 -9.32 5.52
N ALA A 19 -19.49 -8.44 5.87
CA ALA A 19 -18.79 -7.59 4.90
C ALA A 19 -17.63 -8.31 4.20
N VAL A 20 -17.01 -9.29 4.86
CA VAL A 20 -16.02 -10.22 4.28
C VAL A 20 -16.32 -11.60 4.82
N ASN A 21 -16.40 -12.58 3.93
CA ASN A 21 -16.69 -13.97 4.27
C ASN A 21 -15.65 -14.90 3.65
N ASP A 22 -14.93 -15.62 4.51
CA ASP A 22 -13.98 -16.68 4.14
C ASP A 22 -12.89 -16.24 3.12
N PHE A 23 -12.42 -14.99 3.22
CA PHE A 23 -11.42 -14.49 2.30
C PHE A 23 -10.06 -15.13 2.55
N SER A 24 -9.49 -15.72 1.49
CA SER A 24 -8.17 -16.35 1.54
C SER A 24 -7.34 -15.93 0.33
N VAL A 25 -6.08 -15.53 0.55
CA VAL A 25 -5.14 -15.14 -0.51
C VAL A 25 -3.71 -15.41 -0.05
N SER A 26 -2.85 -15.83 -1.00
CA SER A 26 -1.41 -15.94 -0.79
C SER A 26 -0.68 -15.11 -1.85
N ILE A 27 0.22 -14.23 -1.41
CA ILE A 27 1.00 -13.33 -2.27
C ILE A 27 2.47 -13.64 -2.11
N LYS A 28 3.15 -13.90 -3.23
CA LYS A 28 4.59 -14.22 -3.28
C LYS A 28 5.44 -12.95 -3.17
N LYS A 29 6.70 -13.12 -2.79
CA LYS A 29 7.70 -12.03 -2.82
C LYS A 29 7.79 -11.42 -4.23
N GLU A 30 7.93 -10.09 -4.28
CA GLU A 30 8.12 -9.28 -5.50
C GLU A 30 6.95 -9.38 -6.51
N GLN A 31 5.78 -9.83 -6.07
CA GLN A 31 4.60 -9.97 -6.89
C GLN A 31 3.78 -8.68 -6.92
N LEU A 32 3.28 -8.30 -8.11
CA LEU A 32 2.21 -7.31 -8.30
C LEU A 32 0.88 -8.05 -8.33
N TYR A 33 0.11 -7.91 -7.25
CA TYR A 33 -1.15 -8.59 -7.03
C TYR A 33 -2.31 -7.60 -7.01
N GLY A 34 -3.39 -7.88 -7.75
CA GLY A 34 -4.59 -7.05 -7.79
C GLY A 34 -5.73 -7.63 -6.96
N LEU A 35 -6.42 -6.76 -6.22
CA LEU A 35 -7.69 -7.05 -5.55
C LEU A 35 -8.76 -6.16 -6.18
N ILE A 36 -9.63 -6.75 -7.00
CA ILE A 36 -10.65 -6.02 -7.77
C ILE A 36 -12.06 -6.47 -7.38
N GLY A 37 -13.07 -5.79 -7.88
CA GLY A 37 -14.48 -6.11 -7.63
C GLY A 37 -15.36 -4.86 -7.72
N PRO A 38 -16.69 -5.02 -7.81
CA PRO A 38 -17.64 -3.91 -7.81
C PRO A 38 -17.54 -3.02 -6.57
N ASN A 39 -18.17 -1.85 -6.61
CA ASN A 39 -18.31 -1.00 -5.43
C ASN A 39 -19.10 -1.73 -4.34
N GLY A 40 -18.61 -1.65 -3.11
CA GLY A 40 -19.22 -2.37 -1.99
C GLY A 40 -18.84 -3.86 -1.90
N ALA A 41 -17.98 -4.40 -2.78
CA ALA A 41 -17.57 -5.82 -2.74
C ALA A 41 -16.74 -6.22 -1.51
N GLY A 42 -16.24 -5.26 -0.69
CA GLY A 42 -15.46 -5.54 0.50
C GLY A 42 -13.96 -5.25 0.39
N LYS A 43 -13.46 -4.75 -0.75
CA LYS A 43 -12.02 -4.47 -0.99
C LYS A 43 -11.38 -3.60 0.09
N THR A 44 -11.95 -2.42 0.36
CA THR A 44 -11.46 -1.50 1.40
C THR A 44 -11.54 -2.11 2.80
N THR A 45 -12.55 -2.95 3.05
CA THR A 45 -12.67 -3.70 4.31
C THR A 45 -11.50 -4.66 4.49
N ILE A 46 -11.09 -5.37 3.44
CA ILE A 46 -9.89 -6.24 3.47
C ILE A 46 -8.64 -5.40 3.75
N PHE A 47 -8.43 -4.27 3.08
CA PHE A 47 -7.30 -3.40 3.38
C PHE A 47 -7.30 -2.90 4.83
N ASN A 48 -8.48 -2.57 5.37
CA ASN A 48 -8.63 -2.18 6.77
C ASN A 48 -8.31 -3.32 7.74
N LEU A 49 -8.62 -4.57 7.39
CA LEU A 49 -8.23 -5.76 8.15
C LEU A 49 -6.72 -5.99 8.08
N LEU A 50 -6.12 -5.93 6.89
CA LEU A 50 -4.68 -6.11 6.69
C LEU A 50 -3.83 -5.03 7.39
N THR A 51 -4.38 -3.83 7.58
CA THR A 51 -3.69 -2.70 8.22
C THR A 51 -4.05 -2.51 9.70
N GLY A 52 -4.90 -3.39 10.28
CA GLY A 52 -5.28 -3.35 11.69
C GLY A 52 -6.22 -2.20 12.08
N VAL A 53 -6.84 -1.53 11.10
CA VAL A 53 -7.93 -0.57 11.34
C VAL A 53 -9.17 -1.29 11.86
N TYR A 54 -9.42 -2.50 11.33
CA TYR A 54 -10.43 -3.42 11.83
C TYR A 54 -9.77 -4.69 12.35
N LYS A 55 -10.38 -5.28 13.40
CA LYS A 55 -10.00 -6.61 13.88
C LYS A 55 -10.92 -7.65 13.22
N PRO A 56 -10.38 -8.73 12.65
CA PRO A 56 -11.21 -9.78 12.07
C PRO A 56 -11.99 -10.55 13.14
N ASP A 57 -13.20 -11.03 12.79
CA ASP A 57 -13.98 -11.95 13.63
C ASP A 57 -13.43 -13.38 13.52
N SER A 58 -12.87 -13.73 12.34
CA SER A 58 -12.33 -15.05 12.05
C SER A 58 -11.14 -14.97 11.10
N GLY A 59 -10.39 -16.07 11.01
CA GLY A 59 -9.26 -16.22 10.10
C GLY A 59 -7.92 -15.76 10.66
N LYS A 60 -6.90 -15.76 9.80
CA LYS A 60 -5.53 -15.41 10.15
C LYS A 60 -4.86 -14.60 9.05
N ILE A 61 -3.97 -13.69 9.44
CA ILE A 61 -3.12 -12.88 8.57
C ILE A 61 -1.67 -13.16 8.98
N ILE A 62 -0.90 -13.77 8.09
CA ILE A 62 0.51 -14.09 8.28
C ILE A 62 1.32 -13.22 7.32
N LEU A 63 2.21 -12.41 7.85
CA LEU A 63 3.15 -11.58 7.09
C LEU A 63 4.57 -12.12 7.28
N ASP A 64 5.19 -12.60 6.20
CA ASP A 64 6.55 -13.14 6.20
C ASP A 64 6.78 -14.11 7.38
N GLY A 65 5.86 -15.10 7.51
CA GLY A 65 5.86 -16.10 8.57
C GLY A 65 5.41 -15.64 9.96
N THR A 66 5.12 -14.35 10.15
CA THR A 66 4.70 -13.78 11.45
C THR A 66 3.19 -13.56 11.48
N ASP A 67 2.50 -14.06 12.51
CA ASP A 67 1.07 -13.80 12.72
C ASP A 67 0.86 -12.35 13.19
N VAL A 68 0.16 -11.57 12.35
CA VAL A 68 -0.19 -10.17 12.59
C VAL A 68 -1.68 -9.96 12.80
N THR A 69 -2.47 -11.04 12.94
CA THR A 69 -3.92 -11.02 13.09
C THR A 69 -4.36 -10.14 14.27
N GLY A 70 -5.20 -9.16 14.01
CA GLY A 70 -5.79 -8.29 15.03
C GLY A 70 -4.81 -7.39 15.78
N LYS A 71 -3.55 -7.29 15.35
CA LYS A 71 -2.56 -6.35 15.89
C LYS A 71 -2.97 -4.91 15.59
N SER A 72 -2.38 -3.96 16.32
CA SER A 72 -2.61 -2.54 16.09
C SER A 72 -2.01 -2.07 14.75
N THR A 73 -2.49 -0.95 14.21
CA THR A 73 -1.94 -0.33 12.98
C THR A 73 -0.45 -0.04 13.11
N ILE A 74 0.01 0.36 14.30
CA ILE A 74 1.43 0.64 14.58
C ILE A 74 2.24 -0.66 14.50
N ASP A 75 1.76 -1.74 15.13
CA ASP A 75 2.48 -3.02 15.14
C ASP A 75 2.52 -3.66 13.75
N ILE A 76 1.44 -3.53 12.97
CA ILE A 76 1.38 -4.01 11.59
C ILE A 76 2.33 -3.23 10.68
N ASN A 77 2.40 -1.90 10.84
CA ASN A 77 3.35 -1.10 10.09
C ASN A 77 4.80 -1.47 10.45
N LYS A 78 5.11 -1.66 11.74
CA LYS A 78 6.42 -2.15 12.20
C LYS A 78 6.74 -3.57 11.72
N ALA A 79 5.73 -4.41 11.53
CA ALA A 79 5.92 -5.76 10.97
C ALA A 79 6.25 -5.72 9.47
N GLY A 80 5.92 -4.61 8.77
CA GLY A 80 6.31 -4.38 7.39
C GLY A 80 5.15 -4.24 6.41
N ILE A 81 3.96 -3.80 6.83
CA ILE A 81 2.89 -3.38 5.91
C ILE A 81 2.81 -1.86 5.88
N ALA A 82 2.96 -1.27 4.70
CA ALA A 82 2.65 0.14 4.46
C ALA A 82 1.46 0.29 3.52
N ARG A 83 0.69 1.38 3.63
CA ARG A 83 -0.47 1.67 2.79
C ARG A 83 -0.45 3.12 2.34
N THR A 84 -0.75 3.35 1.06
CA THR A 84 -1.20 4.64 0.54
C THR A 84 -2.73 4.70 0.61
N PHE A 85 -3.31 5.87 0.39
CA PHE A 85 -4.75 6.05 0.45
C PHE A 85 -5.26 6.59 -0.88
N GLN A 86 -6.53 6.33 -1.20
CA GLN A 86 -7.20 6.85 -2.39
C GLN A 86 -7.05 8.38 -2.48
N ASN A 87 -7.40 9.10 -1.41
CA ASN A 87 -7.07 10.52 -1.29
C ASN A 87 -5.67 10.66 -0.69
N ILE A 88 -4.79 11.37 -1.37
CA ILE A 88 -3.42 11.61 -0.92
C ILE A 88 -3.41 12.20 0.50
N ARG A 89 -2.71 11.53 1.41
CA ARG A 89 -2.59 11.93 2.83
C ARG A 89 -1.17 12.35 3.17
N LEU A 90 -0.74 13.46 2.60
CA LEU A 90 0.53 14.09 2.97
C LEU A 90 0.36 15.06 4.15
N PHE A 91 1.43 15.29 4.87
CA PHE A 91 1.53 16.42 5.81
C PHE A 91 1.73 17.69 4.98
N SER A 92 0.62 18.33 4.60
CA SER A 92 0.58 19.39 3.59
C SER A 92 1.48 20.59 3.89
N GLN A 93 1.62 20.94 5.17
CA GLN A 93 2.44 22.07 5.65
C GLN A 93 3.93 21.71 5.85
N LEU A 94 4.26 20.42 5.88
CA LEU A 94 5.64 19.97 5.97
C LEU A 94 6.31 20.01 4.58
N SER A 95 7.65 20.12 4.58
CA SER A 95 8.43 19.99 3.36
C SER A 95 8.32 18.58 2.76
N VAL A 96 8.67 18.45 1.49
CA VAL A 96 8.82 17.17 0.80
C VAL A 96 9.78 16.25 1.56
N LEU A 97 10.93 16.77 1.98
CA LEU A 97 11.93 16.06 2.77
C LEU A 97 11.36 15.58 4.12
N ASP A 98 10.67 16.47 4.86
CA ASP A 98 10.13 16.11 6.17
C ASP A 98 9.01 15.08 6.07
N ASN A 99 8.21 15.09 4.98
CA ASN A 99 7.23 14.03 4.73
C ASN A 99 7.90 12.65 4.64
N VAL A 100 9.02 12.52 3.93
CA VAL A 100 9.77 11.24 3.85
C VAL A 100 10.37 10.88 5.21
N LYS A 101 10.95 11.85 5.92
CA LYS A 101 11.55 11.63 7.26
C LYS A 101 10.54 11.10 8.27
N VAL A 102 9.27 11.51 8.22
CA VAL A 102 8.22 10.92 9.08
C VAL A 102 8.14 9.40 8.92
N GLY A 103 8.28 8.89 7.68
CA GLY A 103 8.32 7.44 7.43
C GLY A 103 9.55 6.75 8.04
N LEU A 104 10.70 7.42 8.06
CA LEU A 104 11.95 6.88 8.60
C LEU A 104 11.95 6.70 10.12
N HIS A 105 11.14 7.46 10.87
CA HIS A 105 11.04 7.32 12.33
C HIS A 105 10.62 5.93 12.81
N ASN A 106 10.09 5.09 11.92
CA ASN A 106 9.77 3.70 12.23
C ASN A 106 11.03 2.87 12.55
N ASN A 107 12.13 3.19 11.88
CA ASN A 107 13.39 2.44 11.95
C ASN A 107 14.55 3.24 12.59
N HIS A 108 14.40 4.56 12.68
CA HIS A 108 15.40 5.48 13.23
C HIS A 108 14.77 6.25 14.38
N SER A 109 15.24 6.02 15.61
CA SER A 109 14.66 6.63 16.81
C SER A 109 15.72 7.18 17.75
N TYR A 110 15.37 8.26 18.40
CA TYR A 110 16.06 8.83 19.55
C TYR A 110 15.06 9.09 20.66
N SER A 111 15.54 9.17 21.92
CA SER A 111 14.66 9.43 23.05
C SER A 111 14.17 10.88 23.06
N THR A 112 13.05 11.13 23.74
CA THR A 112 12.51 12.48 23.94
C THR A 112 13.54 13.41 24.60
N VAL A 113 14.34 12.90 25.53
CA VAL A 113 15.40 13.64 26.21
C VAL A 113 16.49 14.04 25.22
N GLU A 114 16.94 13.10 24.36
CA GLU A 114 17.95 13.39 23.32
C GLU A 114 17.46 14.45 22.33
N SER A 115 16.17 14.44 22.00
CA SER A 115 15.54 15.43 21.11
C SER A 115 15.48 16.82 21.76
N ILE A 116 15.00 16.93 23.02
CA ILE A 116 14.84 18.21 23.71
C ILE A 116 16.20 18.89 23.92
N PHE A 117 17.20 18.14 24.37
CA PHE A 117 18.54 18.67 24.65
C PHE A 117 19.48 18.64 23.43
N ARG A 118 18.98 18.20 22.25
CA ARG A 118 19.76 18.09 21.01
C ARG A 118 21.12 17.42 21.21
N LEU A 119 21.12 16.28 21.91
CA LEU A 119 22.34 15.53 22.21
C LEU A 119 23.02 15.01 20.93
N PRO A 120 24.31 14.63 20.97
CA PRO A 120 25.05 14.18 19.79
C PRO A 120 24.37 13.08 18.98
N ARG A 121 23.69 12.13 19.65
CA ARG A 121 22.92 11.06 19.00
C ARG A 121 21.74 11.60 18.18
N PHE A 122 21.02 12.62 18.69
CA PHE A 122 19.97 13.29 17.93
C PHE A 122 20.51 13.82 16.59
N HIS A 123 21.61 14.60 16.61
CA HIS A 123 22.19 15.14 15.40
C HIS A 123 22.67 14.06 14.43
N LYS A 124 23.24 12.96 14.94
CA LYS A 124 23.68 11.83 14.12
C LYS A 124 22.50 11.17 13.40
N VAL A 125 21.44 10.85 14.12
CA VAL A 125 20.23 10.18 13.57
C VAL A 125 19.52 11.11 12.58
N GLU A 126 19.39 12.41 12.89
CA GLU A 126 18.79 13.39 11.99
C GLU A 126 19.58 13.53 10.67
N LYS A 127 20.90 13.52 10.73
CA LYS A 127 21.77 13.55 9.55
C LYS A 127 21.58 12.30 8.70
N GLU A 128 21.59 11.11 9.32
CA GLU A 128 21.35 9.83 8.65
C GLU A 128 19.96 9.78 7.98
N MET A 129 18.92 10.23 8.68
CA MET A 129 17.57 10.32 8.13
C MET A 129 17.48 11.30 6.95
N ASN A 130 18.20 12.43 7.01
CA ASN A 130 18.25 13.36 5.90
C ASN A 130 18.92 12.75 4.66
N GLU A 131 20.04 12.05 4.83
CA GLU A 131 20.75 11.38 3.74
C GLU A 131 19.85 10.33 3.07
N ILE A 132 19.22 9.43 3.84
CA ILE A 132 18.30 8.40 3.33
C ILE A 132 17.08 9.05 2.64
N ALA A 133 16.51 10.10 3.24
CA ALA A 133 15.36 10.77 2.65
C ALA A 133 15.70 11.45 1.32
N MET A 134 16.89 12.10 1.23
CA MET A 134 17.36 12.71 -0.01
C MET A 134 17.64 11.67 -1.10
N GLU A 135 18.19 10.51 -0.76
CA GLU A 135 18.39 9.40 -1.70
C GLU A 135 17.03 8.90 -2.25
N LEU A 136 16.03 8.69 -1.37
CA LEU A 136 14.69 8.33 -1.81
C LEU A 136 14.07 9.40 -2.71
N LEU A 137 14.19 10.69 -2.35
CA LEU A 137 13.68 11.77 -3.18
C LEU A 137 14.36 11.83 -4.55
N GLU A 138 15.66 11.54 -4.63
CA GLU A 138 16.40 11.47 -5.90
C GLU A 138 15.84 10.36 -6.80
N VAL A 139 15.58 9.16 -6.23
CA VAL A 139 14.98 8.03 -6.94
C VAL A 139 13.61 8.37 -7.53
N PHE A 140 12.80 9.19 -6.84
CA PHE A 140 11.49 9.63 -7.31
C PHE A 140 11.51 10.93 -8.13
N GLY A 141 12.69 11.50 -8.38
CA GLY A 141 12.86 12.77 -9.10
C GLY A 141 12.28 13.97 -8.36
N LEU A 142 12.31 13.96 -7.02
CA LEU A 142 11.78 15.01 -6.14
C LEU A 142 12.87 15.72 -5.31
N LYS A 143 14.14 15.51 -5.66
CA LYS A 143 15.28 16.04 -4.89
C LYS A 143 15.33 17.57 -4.88
N GLU A 144 15.05 18.19 -6.02
CA GLU A 144 15.06 19.65 -6.17
C GLU A 144 13.94 20.32 -5.38
N GLU A 145 12.83 19.59 -5.18
CA GLU A 145 11.66 20.05 -4.41
C GLU A 145 11.76 19.73 -2.90
N ALA A 146 12.89 19.22 -2.41
CA ALA A 146 13.04 18.74 -1.03
C ALA A 146 12.57 19.75 0.03
N ASN A 147 12.80 21.06 -0.19
CA ASN A 147 12.41 22.13 0.72
C ASN A 147 11.04 22.77 0.41
N VAL A 148 10.35 22.34 -0.65
CA VAL A 148 9.02 22.83 -1.01
C VAL A 148 8.00 22.19 -0.08
N GLN A 149 6.95 22.93 0.31
CA GLN A 149 5.83 22.35 1.06
C GLN A 149 5.06 21.37 0.18
N ALA A 150 4.68 20.22 0.73
CA ALA A 150 4.04 19.15 -0.01
C ALA A 150 2.73 19.58 -0.73
N GLN A 151 1.97 20.52 -0.16
CA GLN A 151 0.75 21.07 -0.78
C GLN A 151 1.00 21.84 -2.08
N ASN A 152 2.22 22.33 -2.30
CA ASN A 152 2.59 23.13 -3.47
C ASN A 152 3.08 22.26 -4.65
N LEU A 153 3.19 20.95 -4.46
CA LEU A 153 3.55 20.03 -5.53
C LEU A 153 2.36 19.79 -6.47
N PRO A 154 2.60 19.59 -7.77
CA PRO A 154 1.62 19.02 -8.68
C PRO A 154 1.09 17.66 -8.18
N TYR A 155 -0.15 17.30 -8.54
CA TYR A 155 -0.81 16.07 -8.04
C TYR A 155 0.02 14.79 -8.27
N GLY A 156 0.59 14.60 -9.47
CA GLY A 156 1.46 13.45 -9.75
C GLY A 156 2.71 13.39 -8.87
N GLN A 157 3.32 14.54 -8.55
CA GLN A 157 4.46 14.61 -7.64
C GLN A 157 4.04 14.34 -6.18
N GLN A 158 2.84 14.78 -5.77
CA GLN A 158 2.30 14.44 -4.45
C GLN A 158 2.10 12.92 -4.31
N ARG A 159 1.64 12.23 -5.36
CA ARG A 159 1.50 10.76 -5.37
C ARG A 159 2.87 10.08 -5.27
N LYS A 160 3.88 10.55 -6.01
CA LYS A 160 5.27 10.08 -5.88
C LYS A 160 5.79 10.23 -4.45
N LEU A 161 5.56 11.38 -3.84
CA LEU A 161 5.95 11.65 -2.45
C LEU A 161 5.24 10.73 -1.45
N GLU A 162 3.95 10.45 -1.65
CA GLU A 162 3.20 9.54 -0.78
C GLU A 162 3.79 8.12 -0.82
N ILE A 163 4.15 7.62 -2.01
CA ILE A 163 4.80 6.31 -2.18
C ILE A 163 6.20 6.33 -1.57
N ALA A 164 7.00 7.36 -1.82
CA ALA A 164 8.34 7.52 -1.22
C ALA A 164 8.28 7.48 0.31
N ARG A 165 7.31 8.20 0.92
CA ARG A 165 7.08 8.17 2.37
C ARG A 165 6.68 6.77 2.87
N ALA A 166 5.85 6.05 2.13
CA ALA A 166 5.49 4.68 2.49
C ALA A 166 6.70 3.74 2.43
N LEU A 167 7.55 3.86 1.40
CA LEU A 167 8.79 3.08 1.26
C LEU A 167 9.84 3.42 2.32
N ALA A 168 9.86 4.65 2.84
CA ALA A 168 10.73 5.05 3.93
C ALA A 168 10.52 4.21 5.21
N THR A 169 9.34 3.61 5.41
CA THR A 169 9.09 2.68 6.52
C THR A 169 9.77 1.32 6.32
N LYS A 170 10.41 1.07 5.15
CA LYS A 170 11.01 -0.20 4.72
C LYS A 170 10.02 -1.37 4.80
N PRO A 171 8.86 -1.28 4.11
CA PRO A 171 7.85 -2.31 4.17
C PRO A 171 8.27 -3.57 3.43
N LYS A 172 7.67 -4.72 3.78
CA LYS A 172 7.72 -5.99 3.04
C LYS A 172 6.57 -6.09 2.03
N LEU A 173 5.45 -5.42 2.35
CA LEU A 173 4.24 -5.36 1.54
C LEU A 173 3.74 -3.92 1.47
N LEU A 174 3.59 -3.41 0.25
CA LEU A 174 3.01 -2.10 -0.02
C LEU A 174 1.56 -2.27 -0.52
N LEU A 175 0.62 -1.66 0.18
CA LEU A 175 -0.79 -1.63 -0.20
C LEU A 175 -1.09 -0.31 -0.93
N LEU A 176 -1.53 -0.38 -2.18
CA LEU A 176 -1.94 0.77 -2.97
C LEU A 176 -3.47 0.77 -3.12
N ASP A 177 -4.12 1.80 -2.59
CA ASP A 177 -5.58 1.92 -2.57
C ASP A 177 -6.05 2.92 -3.61
N GLU A 178 -6.55 2.42 -4.75
CA GLU A 178 -7.02 3.19 -5.91
C GLU A 178 -6.05 4.34 -6.31
N PRO A 179 -4.77 4.02 -6.58
CA PRO A 179 -3.76 5.06 -6.79
C PRO A 179 -3.98 5.89 -8.06
N ALA A 180 -4.74 5.39 -9.06
CA ALA A 180 -5.05 6.10 -10.29
C ALA A 180 -6.32 6.96 -10.21
N ALA A 181 -6.99 7.02 -9.04
CA ALA A 181 -8.23 7.78 -8.91
C ALA A 181 -8.05 9.25 -9.31
N GLY A 182 -8.86 9.71 -10.27
CA GLY A 182 -8.83 11.10 -10.76
C GLY A 182 -7.70 11.44 -11.74
N MET A 183 -6.90 10.47 -12.15
CA MET A 183 -5.82 10.63 -13.14
C MET A 183 -6.35 10.57 -14.58
N ASN A 184 -5.72 11.33 -15.47
CA ASN A 184 -5.93 11.18 -16.90
C ASN A 184 -5.12 9.96 -17.47
N PRO A 185 -5.38 9.52 -18.71
CA PRO A 185 -4.70 8.33 -19.25
C PRO A 185 -3.17 8.39 -19.29
N ASN A 186 -2.58 9.58 -19.49
CA ASN A 186 -1.13 9.74 -19.51
C ASN A 186 -0.55 9.63 -18.09
N GLU A 187 -1.21 10.26 -17.10
CA GLU A 187 -0.84 10.14 -15.70
C GLU A 187 -0.96 8.70 -15.19
N THR A 188 -1.98 7.96 -15.65
CA THR A 188 -2.14 6.54 -15.33
C THR A 188 -0.98 5.71 -15.87
N GLU A 189 -0.52 5.98 -17.11
CA GLU A 189 0.63 5.28 -17.69
C GLU A 189 1.93 5.57 -16.91
N GLU A 190 2.18 6.84 -16.58
CA GLU A 190 3.32 7.23 -15.71
C GLU A 190 3.26 6.54 -14.34
N LEU A 191 2.05 6.41 -13.75
CA LEU A 191 1.84 5.70 -12.49
C LEU A 191 2.15 4.20 -12.64
N MET A 192 1.72 3.57 -13.73
CA MET A 192 2.01 2.17 -14.02
C MET A 192 3.53 1.92 -14.12
N GLU A 193 4.24 2.78 -14.83
CA GLU A 193 5.72 2.71 -14.93
C GLU A 193 6.37 2.88 -13.55
N MET A 194 5.89 3.83 -12.76
CA MET A 194 6.38 4.04 -11.39
C MET A 194 6.12 2.83 -10.49
N ILE A 195 4.96 2.20 -10.55
CA ILE A 195 4.64 1.01 -9.74
C ILE A 195 5.56 -0.16 -10.13
N ARG A 196 5.78 -0.38 -11.44
CA ARG A 196 6.74 -1.40 -11.91
C ARG A 196 8.15 -1.09 -11.43
N PHE A 197 8.58 0.17 -11.57
CA PHE A 197 9.88 0.62 -11.09
C PHE A 197 10.05 0.38 -9.57
N VAL A 198 9.04 0.72 -8.76
CA VAL A 198 9.06 0.48 -7.30
C VAL A 198 9.19 -1.00 -6.99
N ARG A 199 8.42 -1.88 -7.69
CA ARG A 199 8.56 -3.32 -7.52
C ARG A 199 9.99 -3.79 -7.82
N ASP A 200 10.52 -3.40 -8.99
CA ASP A 200 11.78 -3.94 -9.50
C ASP A 200 12.99 -3.36 -8.74
N HIS A 201 13.00 -2.04 -8.49
CA HIS A 201 14.13 -1.37 -7.84
C HIS A 201 14.24 -1.67 -6.35
N PHE A 202 13.10 -1.79 -5.66
CA PHE A 202 13.05 -2.04 -4.22
C PHE A 202 12.73 -3.50 -3.87
N HIS A 203 12.63 -4.40 -4.86
CA HIS A 203 12.20 -5.80 -4.67
C HIS A 203 10.89 -5.90 -3.88
N MET A 204 9.95 -5.00 -4.20
CA MET A 204 8.74 -4.77 -3.42
C MET A 204 7.61 -5.72 -3.82
N THR A 205 6.95 -6.31 -2.83
CA THR A 205 5.65 -6.96 -3.03
C THR A 205 4.54 -5.91 -2.92
N ILE A 206 3.65 -5.86 -3.90
CA ILE A 206 2.61 -4.84 -3.98
C ILE A 206 1.23 -5.51 -4.09
N LEU A 207 0.30 -5.11 -3.22
CA LEU A 207 -1.12 -5.43 -3.35
C LEU A 207 -1.89 -4.16 -3.70
N LEU A 208 -2.57 -4.20 -4.83
CA LEU A 208 -3.26 -3.06 -5.44
C LEU A 208 -4.77 -3.26 -5.40
N ILE A 209 -5.52 -2.28 -4.88
CA ILE A 209 -6.95 -2.14 -5.19
C ILE A 209 -7.10 -1.16 -6.34
N GLU A 210 -7.80 -1.57 -7.39
CA GLU A 210 -8.11 -0.71 -8.53
C GLU A 210 -9.43 -1.12 -9.20
N HIS A 211 -9.99 -0.19 -9.94
CA HIS A 211 -11.15 -0.39 -10.81
C HIS A 211 -10.86 -0.04 -12.28
N ASP A 212 -9.70 0.56 -12.57
CA ASP A 212 -9.20 0.76 -13.93
C ASP A 212 -8.62 -0.55 -14.47
N MET A 213 -9.39 -1.21 -15.35
CA MET A 213 -8.99 -2.50 -15.92
C MET A 213 -7.75 -2.41 -16.82
N LYS A 214 -7.47 -1.23 -17.43
CA LYS A 214 -6.26 -1.03 -18.23
C LYS A 214 -5.02 -1.08 -17.33
N LEU A 215 -5.06 -0.39 -16.20
CA LEU A 215 -3.99 -0.42 -15.21
C LEU A 215 -3.83 -1.83 -14.65
N VAL A 216 -4.93 -2.46 -14.20
CA VAL A 216 -4.90 -3.81 -13.62
C VAL A 216 -4.30 -4.82 -14.59
N SER A 217 -4.80 -4.87 -15.84
CA SER A 217 -4.30 -5.80 -16.87
C SER A 217 -2.86 -5.50 -17.29
N GLY A 218 -2.45 -4.23 -17.17
CA GLY A 218 -1.12 -3.78 -17.59
C GLY A 218 -0.01 -4.14 -16.58
N ILE A 219 -0.30 -4.21 -15.27
CA ILE A 219 0.75 -4.41 -14.26
C ILE A 219 0.55 -5.60 -13.33
N CYS A 220 -0.69 -6.03 -13.06
CA CYS A 220 -0.91 -7.14 -12.14
C CYS A 220 -0.62 -8.50 -12.79
N GLU A 221 0.09 -9.36 -12.09
CA GLU A 221 0.38 -10.73 -12.52
C GLU A 221 -0.74 -11.68 -12.14
N GLN A 222 -1.30 -11.48 -10.95
CA GLN A 222 -2.38 -12.27 -10.37
C GLN A 222 -3.48 -11.35 -9.85
N LEU A 223 -4.71 -11.85 -9.87
CA LEU A 223 -5.90 -11.15 -9.38
C LEU A 223 -6.70 -12.01 -8.41
N THR A 224 -7.34 -11.32 -7.47
CA THR A 224 -8.53 -11.81 -6.76
C THR A 224 -9.68 -10.87 -7.06
N VAL A 225 -10.79 -11.41 -7.49
CA VAL A 225 -12.04 -10.69 -7.70
C VAL A 225 -12.97 -10.96 -6.52
N LEU A 226 -13.42 -9.88 -5.89
CA LEU A 226 -14.41 -9.91 -4.82
C LEU A 226 -15.78 -9.56 -5.36
N ASN A 227 -16.80 -10.24 -4.83
CA ASN A 227 -18.19 -9.88 -5.00
C ASN A 227 -18.96 -10.16 -3.70
N PHE A 228 -19.67 -9.16 -3.18
CA PHE A 228 -20.43 -9.25 -1.91
C PHE A 228 -19.66 -9.88 -0.74
N GLY A 229 -18.38 -9.55 -0.59
CA GLY A 229 -17.54 -10.02 0.52
C GLY A 229 -16.92 -11.41 0.33
N GLU A 230 -17.14 -12.06 -0.81
CA GLU A 230 -16.62 -13.39 -1.14
C GLU A 230 -15.70 -13.35 -2.35
N VAL A 231 -14.80 -14.33 -2.45
CA VAL A 231 -13.93 -14.48 -3.62
C VAL A 231 -14.74 -15.09 -4.77
N LEU A 232 -14.90 -14.33 -5.85
CA LEU A 232 -15.58 -14.80 -7.05
C LEU A 232 -14.63 -15.57 -7.99
N ALA A 233 -13.41 -15.06 -8.17
CA ALA A 233 -12.38 -15.68 -8.99
C ALA A 233 -11.00 -15.29 -8.48
N GLN A 234 -10.00 -16.16 -8.70
CA GLN A 234 -8.62 -15.94 -8.31
C GLN A 234 -7.67 -16.66 -9.26
N GLY A 235 -6.61 -16.01 -9.70
CA GLY A 235 -5.61 -16.61 -10.58
C GLY A 235 -4.87 -15.59 -11.44
N ASP A 236 -4.29 -16.08 -12.54
CA ASP A 236 -3.59 -15.23 -13.51
C ASP A 236 -4.51 -14.14 -14.06
N THR A 237 -3.99 -12.92 -14.15
CA THR A 237 -4.76 -11.73 -14.56
C THR A 237 -5.52 -11.95 -15.86
N SER A 238 -4.87 -12.51 -16.89
CA SER A 238 -5.49 -12.76 -18.19
C SER A 238 -6.64 -13.79 -18.11
N THR A 239 -6.49 -14.82 -17.29
CA THR A 239 -7.53 -15.85 -17.09
C THR A 239 -8.72 -15.27 -16.33
N VAL A 240 -8.47 -14.58 -15.25
CA VAL A 240 -9.53 -14.01 -14.37
C VAL A 240 -10.33 -12.94 -15.09
N LEU A 241 -9.69 -12.05 -15.87
CA LEU A 241 -10.41 -10.99 -16.61
C LEU A 241 -11.27 -11.51 -17.76
N ASN A 242 -11.02 -12.73 -18.25
CA ASN A 242 -11.84 -13.37 -19.28
C ASN A 242 -12.88 -14.34 -18.70
N ASP A 243 -12.98 -14.48 -17.36
CA ASP A 243 -13.98 -15.33 -16.72
C ASP A 243 -15.40 -14.75 -16.92
N PRO A 244 -16.36 -15.51 -17.50
CA PRO A 244 -17.73 -15.03 -17.70
C PRO A 244 -18.43 -14.56 -16.41
N GLN A 245 -18.12 -15.17 -15.27
CA GLN A 245 -18.71 -14.76 -13.99
C GLN A 245 -18.16 -13.39 -13.53
N VAL A 246 -16.88 -13.14 -13.79
CA VAL A 246 -16.24 -11.83 -13.50
C VAL A 246 -16.83 -10.76 -14.41
N ILE A 247 -16.95 -11.03 -15.71
CA ILE A 247 -17.55 -10.10 -16.68
C ILE A 247 -18.97 -9.74 -16.27
N LYS A 248 -19.78 -10.74 -15.93
CA LYS A 248 -21.17 -10.57 -15.47
C LYS A 248 -21.24 -9.72 -14.19
N ALA A 249 -20.38 -9.95 -13.22
CA ALA A 249 -20.35 -9.19 -11.96
C ALA A 249 -20.05 -7.70 -12.17
N TYR A 250 -19.30 -7.34 -13.21
CA TYR A 250 -19.00 -5.94 -13.58
C TYR A 250 -20.07 -5.29 -14.47
N LEU A 251 -20.76 -6.07 -15.31
CA LEU A 251 -21.82 -5.57 -16.19
C LEU A 251 -23.16 -5.43 -15.49
N GLY A 252 -23.35 -6.07 -14.32
CA GLY A 252 -24.58 -5.98 -13.52
C GLY A 252 -25.74 -6.80 -14.10
N GLU A 253 -25.46 -7.87 -14.87
CA GLU A 253 -26.45 -8.80 -15.42
C GLU A 253 -26.67 -10.03 -14.53
#